data_90de3d263cf615a21862a5c2c6058987
#
_entry.id   90de3d263cf615a21862a5c2c6058987
#
_cell.length_a   1.000
_cell.length_b   1.000
_cell.length_c   1.000
_cell.angle_alpha   90.00
_cell.angle_beta   90.00
_cell.angle_gamma   90.00
#
_symmetry.space_group_name_H-M   'P 1'
#
loop_
_entity.id
_entity.type
_entity.pdbx_description
1 polymer ?
#
loop_
_entity_poly.entity_id
_entity_poly.type
_entity_poly.pdbx_seq_one_letter_code
_entity_poly.pdbx_strand_id
1 'polypeptide(L)'
;MVLALSTDTSTVAAQTASRLGLHFPLLSDPLAQVIQQYQMFNPPMHMASMGYVLIDAHGRVHAREVDPYFGVHSEAILQRLARGGAAAVAP
;
A
#
# COMPACT_ATOMS: atom_id res chain seq x y z
N MET A 1 -2.74 -9.47 -6.96
CA MET A 1 -1.99 -8.28 -7.44
C MET A 1 -1.57 -7.44 -6.26
N VAL A 2 -0.37 -6.92 -6.28
CA VAL A 2 0.16 -6.05 -5.22
C VAL A 2 0.52 -4.70 -5.83
N LEU A 3 0.10 -3.63 -5.16
CA LEU A 3 0.48 -2.25 -5.49
C LEU A 3 1.02 -1.58 -4.23
N ALA A 4 2.00 -0.73 -4.37
CA ALA A 4 2.44 0.15 -3.29
C ALA A 4 2.09 1.60 -3.64
N LEU A 5 1.80 2.39 -2.61
CA LEU A 5 1.42 3.78 -2.74
C LEU A 5 2.24 4.63 -1.76
N SER A 6 2.73 5.77 -2.23
CA SER A 6 3.44 6.71 -1.38
C SER A 6 3.11 8.15 -1.76
N THR A 7 3.45 9.09 -0.87
CA THR A 7 3.33 10.53 -1.16
C THR A 7 4.52 11.09 -1.92
N ASP A 8 5.48 10.27 -2.29
CA ASP A 8 6.62 10.70 -3.10
C ASP A 8 6.17 11.08 -4.51
N THR A 9 6.95 11.92 -5.17
CA THR A 9 6.74 12.24 -6.58
C THR A 9 6.98 10.99 -7.44
N SER A 10 6.47 11.01 -8.67
CA SER A 10 6.65 9.89 -9.59
C SER A 10 8.13 9.62 -9.88
N THR A 11 8.97 10.67 -9.94
CA THR A 11 10.41 10.52 -10.13
C THR A 11 11.06 9.78 -8.96
N VAL A 12 10.76 10.21 -7.72
CA VAL A 12 11.30 9.56 -6.52
C VAL A 12 10.78 8.13 -6.39
N ALA A 13 9.49 7.91 -6.67
CA ALA A 13 8.90 6.57 -6.64
C ALA A 13 9.60 5.63 -7.63
N ALA A 14 9.86 6.09 -8.84
CA ALA A 14 10.56 5.31 -9.85
C ALA A 14 11.99 4.97 -9.41
N GLN A 15 12.71 5.94 -8.83
CA GLN A 15 14.05 5.72 -8.30
C GLN A 15 14.04 4.69 -7.17
N THR A 16 13.10 4.79 -6.26
CA THR A 16 12.95 3.86 -5.14
C THR A 16 12.64 2.45 -5.64
N ALA A 17 11.71 2.31 -6.57
CA ALA A 17 11.34 1.02 -7.14
C ALA A 17 12.53 0.35 -7.82
N SER A 18 13.32 1.13 -8.58
CA SER A 18 14.52 0.64 -9.24
C SER A 18 15.58 0.21 -8.23
N ARG A 19 15.84 1.04 -7.22
CA ARG A 19 16.85 0.76 -6.20
C ARG A 19 16.53 -0.48 -5.39
N LEU A 20 15.26 -0.70 -5.08
CA LEU A 20 14.80 -1.85 -4.28
C LEU A 20 14.52 -3.08 -5.14
N GLY A 21 14.54 -2.96 -6.47
CA GLY A 21 14.25 -4.08 -7.36
C GLY A 21 12.82 -4.61 -7.20
N LEU A 22 11.85 -3.71 -7.03
CA LEU A 22 10.46 -4.11 -6.81
C LEU A 22 9.88 -4.77 -8.05
N HIS A 23 9.13 -5.86 -7.85
CA HIS A 23 8.44 -6.59 -8.90
C HIS A 23 6.97 -6.20 -9.03
N PHE A 24 6.54 -5.16 -8.33
CA PHE A 24 5.17 -4.63 -8.37
C PHE A 24 5.23 -3.11 -8.48
N PRO A 25 4.15 -2.48 -8.98
CA PRO A 25 4.14 -1.03 -9.15
C PRO A 25 4.23 -0.27 -7.82
N LEU A 26 5.04 0.78 -7.81
CA LEU A 26 5.06 1.78 -6.74
C LEU A 26 4.45 3.05 -7.31
N LEU A 27 3.25 3.39 -6.85
CA LEU A 27 2.46 4.50 -7.37
C LEU A 27 2.70 5.77 -6.56
N SER A 28 2.63 6.89 -7.25
CA SER A 28 2.83 8.21 -6.67
C SER A 28 1.48 8.86 -6.37
N ASP A 29 1.31 9.33 -5.14
CA ASP A 29 0.11 10.04 -4.69
C ASP A 29 0.52 11.27 -3.88
N PRO A 30 1.19 12.29 -4.52
CA PRO A 30 1.81 13.40 -3.79
C PRO A 30 0.83 14.24 -2.97
N LEU A 31 -0.43 14.33 -3.41
CA LEU A 31 -1.47 15.06 -2.71
C LEU A 31 -2.26 14.18 -1.74
N ALA A 32 -1.84 12.93 -1.59
CA ALA A 32 -2.47 11.95 -0.70
C ALA A 32 -3.98 11.78 -0.96
N GLN A 33 -4.42 11.94 -2.20
CA GLN A 33 -5.85 11.88 -2.53
C GLN A 33 -6.40 10.46 -2.37
N VAL A 34 -5.73 9.47 -2.94
CA VAL A 34 -6.13 8.06 -2.83
C VAL A 34 -5.85 7.55 -1.42
N ILE A 35 -4.73 7.93 -0.86
CA ILE A 35 -4.33 7.53 0.51
C ILE A 35 -5.40 7.98 1.51
N GLN A 36 -5.92 9.21 1.37
CA GLN A 36 -7.00 9.71 2.22
C GLN A 36 -8.32 8.97 2.00
N GLN A 37 -8.62 8.58 0.77
CA GLN A 37 -9.83 7.82 0.46
C GLN A 37 -9.86 6.49 1.21
N TYR A 38 -8.71 5.86 1.39
CA TYR A 38 -8.59 4.64 2.17
C TYR A 38 -8.34 4.89 3.65
N GLN A 39 -8.37 6.16 4.09
CA GLN A 39 -8.12 6.56 5.48
C GLN A 39 -6.75 6.09 5.98
N MET A 40 -5.77 6.17 5.12
CA MET A 40 -4.39 5.74 5.40
C MET A 40 -3.42 6.91 5.49
N PHE A 41 -3.92 8.14 5.58
CA PHE A 41 -3.07 9.31 5.70
C PHE A 41 -2.71 9.58 7.17
N ASN A 42 -1.46 9.92 7.40
CA ASN A 42 -0.93 10.29 8.72
C ASN A 42 -0.63 11.79 8.71
N PRO A 43 -1.55 12.66 9.19
CA PRO A 43 -1.37 14.10 9.10
C PRO A 43 -0.11 14.64 9.80
N PRO A 44 0.26 14.18 11.01
CA PRO A 44 1.48 14.69 11.66
C PRO A 44 2.74 14.46 10.85
N MET A 45 2.80 13.39 10.08
CA MET A 45 3.97 13.03 9.28
C MET A 45 3.84 13.46 7.82
N HIS A 46 2.67 13.95 7.39
CA HIS A 46 2.35 14.30 6.01
C HIS A 46 2.69 13.18 5.02
N MET A 47 2.40 11.94 5.41
CA MET A 47 2.69 10.77 4.59
C MET A 47 1.64 9.68 4.82
N ALA A 48 1.69 8.63 4.02
CA ALA A 48 0.84 7.46 4.23
C ALA A 48 1.19 6.78 5.55
N SER A 49 0.15 6.30 6.25
CA SER A 49 0.35 5.37 7.35
C SER A 49 0.93 4.08 6.82
N MET A 50 1.84 3.47 7.54
CA MET A 50 2.38 2.16 7.17
C MET A 50 1.32 1.11 7.43
N GLY A 51 0.99 0.34 6.39
CA GLY A 51 -0.03 -0.67 6.49
C GLY A 51 -0.49 -1.15 5.13
N TYR A 52 -1.69 -1.72 5.09
CA TYR A 52 -2.20 -2.30 3.86
C TYR A 52 -3.73 -2.25 3.81
N VAL A 53 -4.23 -2.39 2.59
CA VAL A 53 -5.65 -2.55 2.31
C VAL A 53 -5.81 -3.79 1.42
N LEU A 54 -6.71 -4.68 1.79
CA LEU A 54 -7.07 -5.86 0.99
C LEU A 54 -8.37 -5.58 0.26
N ILE A 55 -8.35 -5.73 -1.06
CA ILE A 55 -9.49 -5.45 -1.94
C ILE A 55 -9.78 -6.71 -2.74
N ASP A 56 -11.05 -7.13 -2.79
CA ASP A 56 -11.43 -8.32 -3.53
C ASP A 56 -11.59 -8.02 -5.05
N ALA A 57 -11.92 -9.08 -5.80
CA ALA A 57 -12.10 -8.98 -7.25
C ALA A 57 -13.31 -8.12 -7.64
N HIS A 58 -14.21 -7.83 -6.71
CA HIS A 58 -15.38 -6.98 -6.93
C HIS A 58 -15.14 -5.52 -6.51
N GLY A 59 -13.91 -5.18 -6.10
CA GLY A 59 -13.57 -3.84 -5.65
C GLY A 59 -13.99 -3.52 -4.23
N ARG A 60 -14.35 -4.52 -3.44
CA ARG A 60 -14.75 -4.33 -2.04
C ARG A 60 -13.55 -4.45 -1.12
N VAL A 61 -13.46 -3.56 -0.14
CA VAL A 61 -12.42 -3.59 0.88
C VAL A 61 -12.75 -4.68 1.89
N HIS A 62 -11.88 -5.68 1.99
CA HIS A 62 -11.99 -6.76 2.98
C HIS A 62 -11.30 -6.42 4.29
N ALA A 63 -10.20 -5.68 4.23
CA ALA A 63 -9.45 -5.30 5.41
C ALA A 63 -8.66 -4.03 5.14
N ARG A 64 -8.52 -3.23 6.19
CA ARG A 64 -7.66 -2.06 6.22
C ARG A 64 -6.95 -2.06 7.56
N GLU A 65 -5.64 -2.16 7.52
CA GLU A 65 -4.82 -2.28 8.72
C GLU A 65 -3.70 -1.25 8.70
N VAL A 66 -3.60 -0.46 9.76
CA VAL A 66 -2.39 0.32 10.02
C VAL A 66 -1.45 -0.59 10.81
N ASP A 67 -0.33 -0.95 10.19
CA ASP A 67 0.60 -1.91 10.77
C ASP A 67 2.03 -1.46 10.47
N PRO A 68 2.69 -0.76 11.41
CA PRO A 68 4.07 -0.31 11.20
C PRO A 68 5.05 -1.46 10.97
N TYR A 69 4.65 -2.67 11.29
CA TYR A 69 5.50 -3.86 11.15
C TYR A 69 4.97 -4.83 10.09
N PHE A 70 4.24 -4.32 9.11
CA PHE A 70 3.61 -5.19 8.12
C PHE A 70 4.62 -6.07 7.37
N GLY A 71 5.86 -5.62 7.23
CA GLY A 71 6.91 -6.44 6.61
C GLY A 71 7.21 -7.71 7.39
N VAL A 72 7.11 -7.67 8.71
CA VAL A 72 7.26 -8.86 9.57
C VAL A 72 6.04 -9.77 9.44
N HIS A 73 4.88 -9.19 9.16
CA HIS A 73 3.62 -9.92 9.03
C HIS A 73 3.28 -10.30 7.59
N SER A 74 4.22 -10.16 6.67
CA SER A 74 3.96 -10.28 5.23
C SER A 74 3.38 -11.64 4.85
N GLU A 75 3.84 -12.72 5.48
CA GLU A 75 3.32 -14.06 5.18
C GLU A 75 1.85 -14.20 5.57
N ALA A 76 1.47 -13.72 6.75
CA ALA A 76 0.08 -13.72 7.20
C ALA A 76 -0.81 -12.87 6.28
N ILE A 77 -0.30 -11.71 5.83
CA ILE A 77 -1.01 -10.83 4.91
C ILE A 77 -1.24 -11.54 3.57
N LEU A 78 -0.22 -12.21 3.05
CA LEU A 78 -0.32 -12.96 1.79
C LEU A 78 -1.32 -14.12 1.90
N GLN A 79 -1.39 -14.77 3.05
CA GLN A 79 -2.38 -15.82 3.29
C GLN A 79 -3.80 -15.26 3.29
N ARG A 80 -4.02 -14.08 3.88
CA ARG A 80 -5.32 -13.40 3.85
C ARG A 80 -5.69 -13.03 2.41
N LEU A 81 -4.74 -12.52 1.64
CA LEU A 81 -4.95 -12.17 0.23
C LEU A 81 -5.34 -13.40 -0.59
N ALA A 82 -4.67 -14.52 -0.38
CA ALA A 82 -4.95 -15.76 -1.10
C ALA A 82 -6.36 -16.31 -0.79
N ARG A 83 -6.86 -16.07 0.44
CA ARG A 83 -8.18 -16.57 0.86
C ARG A 83 -9.34 -15.75 0.37
N GLY A 84 -9.21 -14.44 0.26
CA GLY A 84 -10.36 -13.62 -0.05
C GLY A 84 -10.08 -12.32 -0.77
N GLY A 85 -8.82 -11.93 -0.85
CA GLY A 85 -8.47 -10.65 -1.45
C GLY A 85 -7.85 -10.82 -2.82
N ALA A 86 -7.97 -9.79 -3.65
CA ALA A 86 -7.36 -9.74 -4.96
C ALA A 86 -6.19 -8.77 -5.01
N ALA A 87 -6.08 -7.84 -4.09
CA ALA A 87 -5.05 -6.82 -4.09
C ALA A 87 -4.67 -6.42 -2.67
N ALA A 88 -3.39 -6.06 -2.51
CA ALA A 88 -2.89 -5.42 -1.29
C ALA A 88 -2.24 -4.10 -1.67
N VAL A 89 -2.46 -3.08 -0.86
CA VAL A 89 -1.85 -1.76 -1.04
C VAL A 89 -0.96 -1.50 0.16
N ALA A 90 0.32 -1.17 -0.08
CA ALA A 90 1.30 -0.89 0.96
C ALA A 90 2.02 0.42 0.67
N PRO A 91 2.29 1.24 1.68
CA PRO A 91 3.06 2.46 1.49
C PRO A 91 4.52 2.21 1.15
#